data_a88e6dff74de342162a2689c960f5c1c
#
_entry.id   a88e6dff74de342162a2689c960f5c1c
#
_cell.length_a   1.000
_cell.length_b   1.000
_cell.length_c   1.000
_cell.angle_alpha   90.00
_cell.angle_beta   90.00
_cell.angle_gamma   90.00
#
_symmetry.space_group_name_H-M   'P 1'
#
loop_
_entity.id
_entity.type
_entity.pdbx_description
1 polymer ?
#
loop_
_entity_poly.entity_id
_entity_poly.type
_entity_poly.pdbx_seq_one_letter_code
_entity_poly.pdbx_strand_id
1 'polypeptide(L)'
;MSAPATNADAGSFSDAIAAAQRAMEIEIATLQRQIEPLKAVLPQLLELIVGMRGRLIMTGLGKSGHIAAKMAATFASTGTPSFFVHSTEALHGDAGMVTEDDVVIAISNSGKTAEVVRFVQVLNHRNIPVVAITRDESSPLAKGAQITIKLAMETEADPLNLAPTASTTATLAVGDALAAALMTHSGFTKDDFALHHVGGSLGQALDADDLVPGSKA
;
A
#
# COMPACT_ATOMS: atom_id res chain seq x y z
N MET A 1 11.65 48.91 2.96
CA MET A 1 11.88 47.70 3.75
C MET A 1 10.61 47.46 4.57
N SER A 2 9.73 46.56 4.14
CA SER A 2 8.54 46.12 4.89
C SER A 2 8.95 45.29 6.09
N ALA A 3 8.46 45.62 7.27
CA ALA A 3 8.62 44.80 8.47
C ALA A 3 8.00 43.40 8.25
N PRO A 4 8.59 42.33 8.79
CA PRO A 4 7.97 41.01 8.74
C PRO A 4 6.65 41.05 9.48
N ALA A 5 5.60 40.45 8.87
CA ALA A 5 4.30 40.28 9.52
C ALA A 5 4.50 39.58 10.84
N THR A 6 4.04 40.19 11.94
CA THR A 6 4.02 39.55 13.26
C THR A 6 3.07 38.35 13.23
N ASN A 7 3.53 37.20 13.72
CA ASN A 7 2.80 35.94 13.89
C ASN A 7 1.61 36.12 14.90
N ALA A 8 0.59 36.88 14.53
CA ALA A 8 -0.54 37.21 15.40
C ALA A 8 -1.65 36.12 15.42
N ASP A 9 -1.52 35.04 14.61
CA ASP A 9 -2.52 33.96 14.51
C ASP A 9 -1.91 32.55 14.62
N ALA A 10 -0.78 32.38 15.28
CA ALA A 10 -0.30 31.04 15.62
C ALA A 10 -1.19 30.44 16.70
N GLY A 11 -1.84 29.31 16.41
CA GLY A 11 -2.64 28.55 17.39
C GLY A 11 -1.83 28.25 18.66
N SER A 12 -2.52 28.11 19.79
CA SER A 12 -1.85 27.78 21.06
C SER A 12 -1.22 26.37 21.03
N PHE A 13 -0.20 26.12 21.84
CA PHE A 13 0.34 24.75 22.02
C PHE A 13 -0.75 23.78 22.50
N SER A 14 -1.72 24.23 23.27
CA SER A 14 -2.88 23.43 23.69
C SER A 14 -3.71 22.95 22.48
N ASP A 15 -3.96 23.85 21.51
CA ASP A 15 -4.70 23.51 20.29
C ASP A 15 -3.92 22.52 19.41
N ALA A 16 -2.60 22.70 19.33
CA ALA A 16 -1.72 21.78 18.59
C ALA A 16 -1.71 20.38 19.20
N ILE A 17 -1.64 20.27 20.54
CA ILE A 17 -1.72 18.99 21.27
C ILE A 17 -3.08 18.32 21.03
N ALA A 18 -4.16 19.07 21.14
CA ALA A 18 -5.51 18.56 20.88
C ALA A 18 -5.68 18.10 19.42
N ALA A 19 -5.08 18.81 18.46
CA ALA A 19 -5.10 18.39 17.05
C ALA A 19 -4.33 17.07 16.84
N ALA A 20 -3.17 16.90 17.46
CA ALA A 20 -2.40 15.65 17.38
C ALA A 20 -3.18 14.46 17.97
N GLN A 21 -3.83 14.65 19.12
CA GLN A 21 -4.70 13.63 19.73
C GLN A 21 -5.86 13.26 18.79
N ARG A 22 -6.58 14.24 18.26
CA ARG A 22 -7.68 14.01 17.31
C ARG A 22 -7.22 13.26 16.06
N ALA A 23 -6.03 13.56 15.54
CA ALA A 23 -5.48 12.84 14.39
C ALA A 23 -5.34 11.34 14.68
N MET A 24 -4.76 10.97 15.83
CA MET A 24 -4.66 9.57 16.26
C MET A 24 -6.03 8.92 16.42
N GLU A 25 -7.00 9.61 17.01
CA GLU A 25 -8.37 9.09 17.21
C GLU A 25 -9.06 8.82 15.86
N ILE A 26 -8.90 9.71 14.87
CA ILE A 26 -9.45 9.55 13.52
C ILE A 26 -8.81 8.33 12.82
N GLU A 27 -7.50 8.17 12.92
CA GLU A 27 -6.80 7.04 12.31
C GLU A 27 -7.22 5.71 12.94
N ILE A 28 -7.30 5.63 14.27
CA ILE A 28 -7.79 4.45 14.99
C ILE A 28 -9.20 4.08 14.54
N ALA A 29 -10.11 5.06 14.49
CA ALA A 29 -11.49 4.83 14.06
C ALA A 29 -11.56 4.37 12.59
N THR A 30 -10.69 4.91 11.72
CA THR A 30 -10.59 4.51 10.31
C THR A 30 -10.12 3.07 10.18
N LEU A 31 -9.10 2.66 10.94
CA LEU A 31 -8.62 1.28 10.96
C LEU A 31 -9.68 0.30 11.44
N GLN A 32 -10.43 0.65 12.49
CA GLN A 32 -11.53 -0.18 12.97
C GLN A 32 -12.62 -0.39 11.92
N ARG A 33 -12.99 0.66 11.18
CA ARG A 33 -13.96 0.57 10.08
C ARG A 33 -13.44 -0.22 8.89
N GLN A 34 -12.12 -0.32 8.70
CA GLN A 34 -11.51 -0.99 7.56
C GLN A 34 -11.59 -2.53 7.66
N ILE A 35 -11.81 -3.09 8.83
CA ILE A 35 -11.81 -4.54 9.06
C ILE A 35 -12.87 -5.25 8.20
N GLU A 36 -14.12 -4.83 8.28
CA GLU A 36 -15.21 -5.53 7.57
C GLU A 36 -15.14 -5.38 6.03
N PRO A 37 -14.87 -4.19 5.44
CA PRO A 37 -14.66 -4.08 3.99
C PRO A 37 -13.53 -4.96 3.46
N LEU A 38 -12.41 -5.05 4.18
CA LEU A 38 -11.31 -5.94 3.78
C LEU A 38 -11.74 -7.42 3.87
N LYS A 39 -12.33 -7.82 4.98
CA LYS A 39 -12.80 -9.19 5.21
C LYS A 39 -13.77 -9.66 4.13
N ALA A 40 -14.64 -8.78 3.65
CA ALA A 40 -15.63 -9.10 2.63
C ALA A 40 -15.01 -9.51 1.28
N VAL A 41 -13.88 -8.90 0.90
CA VAL A 41 -13.20 -9.17 -0.38
C VAL A 41 -12.00 -10.11 -0.25
N LEU A 42 -11.54 -10.37 0.96
CA LEU A 42 -10.32 -11.13 1.24
C LEU A 42 -10.28 -12.53 0.60
N PRO A 43 -11.37 -13.34 0.61
CA PRO A 43 -11.36 -14.65 -0.04
C PRO A 43 -11.04 -14.59 -1.53
N GLN A 44 -11.72 -13.72 -2.27
CA GLN A 44 -11.49 -13.53 -3.71
C GLN A 44 -10.10 -12.95 -4.00
N LEU A 45 -9.63 -12.05 -3.14
CA LEU A 45 -8.32 -11.43 -3.26
C LEU A 45 -7.20 -12.46 -3.05
N LEU A 46 -7.32 -13.32 -2.04
CA LEU A 46 -6.37 -14.41 -1.79
C LEU A 46 -6.38 -15.42 -2.94
N GLU A 47 -7.55 -15.83 -3.42
CA GLU A 47 -7.66 -16.74 -4.56
C GLU A 47 -6.96 -16.19 -5.80
N LEU A 48 -7.15 -14.89 -6.12
CA LEU A 48 -6.51 -14.22 -7.24
C LEU A 48 -4.97 -14.20 -7.09
N ILE A 49 -4.47 -13.80 -5.91
CA ILE A 49 -3.03 -13.63 -5.68
C ILE A 49 -2.31 -14.98 -5.57
N VAL A 50 -2.89 -15.95 -4.88
CA VAL A 50 -2.33 -17.30 -4.77
C VAL A 50 -2.31 -18.01 -6.13
N GLY A 51 -3.28 -17.74 -6.99
CA GLY A 51 -3.37 -18.31 -8.33
C GLY A 51 -2.43 -17.64 -9.36
N MET A 52 -1.79 -16.51 -9.05
CA MET A 52 -0.86 -15.85 -9.98
C MET A 52 0.42 -16.69 -10.18
N ARG A 53 0.96 -16.66 -11.39
CA ARG A 53 2.24 -17.31 -11.75
C ARG A 53 3.42 -16.33 -11.75
N GLY A 54 3.12 -15.04 -11.80
CA GLY A 54 4.08 -13.94 -11.84
C GLY A 54 4.28 -13.29 -10.46
N ARG A 55 4.15 -11.98 -10.42
CA ARG A 55 4.46 -11.12 -9.25
C ARG A 55 3.28 -10.24 -8.89
N LEU A 56 3.24 -9.85 -7.63
CA LEU A 56 2.28 -8.86 -7.15
C LEU A 56 2.86 -7.46 -7.36
N ILE A 57 2.31 -6.73 -8.33
CA ILE A 57 2.80 -5.40 -8.71
C ILE A 57 1.99 -4.35 -7.99
N MET A 58 2.67 -3.41 -7.33
CA MET A 58 2.05 -2.28 -6.66
C MET A 58 2.19 -1.03 -7.50
N THR A 59 1.14 -0.22 -7.64
CA THR A 59 1.22 1.05 -8.37
C THR A 59 0.40 2.15 -7.72
N GLY A 60 0.82 3.40 -7.92
CA GLY A 60 0.18 4.60 -7.39
C GLY A 60 0.99 5.84 -7.69
N LEU A 61 0.48 7.01 -7.27
CA LEU A 61 1.10 8.31 -7.45
C LEU A 61 1.14 9.08 -6.14
N GLY A 62 2.15 9.93 -5.94
CA GLY A 62 2.31 10.77 -4.75
C GLY A 62 2.36 9.96 -3.46
N LYS A 63 1.57 10.34 -2.44
CA LYS A 63 1.53 9.63 -1.15
C LYS A 63 1.08 8.18 -1.32
N SER A 64 0.09 7.91 -2.17
CA SER A 64 -0.34 6.55 -2.50
C SER A 64 0.79 5.73 -3.15
N GLY A 65 1.64 6.35 -3.97
CA GLY A 65 2.84 5.70 -4.54
C GLY A 65 3.87 5.33 -3.47
N HIS A 66 4.12 6.21 -2.49
CA HIS A 66 5.02 5.89 -1.37
C HIS A 66 4.50 4.70 -0.54
N ILE A 67 3.19 4.67 -0.27
CA ILE A 67 2.58 3.53 0.43
C ILE A 67 2.66 2.25 -0.43
N ALA A 68 2.38 2.35 -1.73
CA ALA A 68 2.50 1.23 -2.67
C ALA A 68 3.93 0.65 -2.68
N ALA A 69 4.96 1.50 -2.71
CA ALA A 69 6.34 1.06 -2.64
C ALA A 69 6.68 0.33 -1.33
N LYS A 70 6.19 0.84 -0.17
CA LYS A 70 6.34 0.15 1.13
C LYS A 70 5.62 -1.20 1.12
N MET A 71 4.40 -1.28 0.59
CA MET A 71 3.65 -2.53 0.50
C MET A 71 4.39 -3.55 -0.36
N ALA A 72 4.92 -3.15 -1.53
CA ALA A 72 5.72 -4.01 -2.39
C ALA A 72 6.93 -4.59 -1.65
N ALA A 73 7.67 -3.75 -0.91
CA ALA A 73 8.80 -4.19 -0.10
C ALA A 73 8.38 -5.18 0.99
N THR A 74 7.24 -4.94 1.66
CA THR A 74 6.70 -5.85 2.67
C THR A 74 6.35 -7.21 2.05
N PHE A 75 5.60 -7.25 0.94
CA PHE A 75 5.26 -8.50 0.26
C PHE A 75 6.51 -9.28 -0.16
N ALA A 76 7.48 -8.61 -0.78
CA ALA A 76 8.73 -9.24 -1.20
C ALA A 76 9.48 -9.85 -0.02
N SER A 77 9.56 -9.14 1.11
CA SER A 77 10.26 -9.61 2.31
C SER A 77 9.52 -10.71 3.09
N THR A 78 8.24 -10.90 2.81
CA THR A 78 7.36 -11.88 3.46
C THR A 78 6.93 -13.04 2.55
N GLY A 79 7.69 -13.27 1.47
CA GLY A 79 7.55 -14.47 0.63
C GLY A 79 6.63 -14.32 -0.58
N THR A 80 6.06 -13.14 -0.83
CA THR A 80 5.28 -12.85 -2.05
C THR A 80 6.11 -11.99 -2.98
N PRO A 81 6.64 -12.50 -4.12
CA PRO A 81 7.43 -11.70 -5.05
C PRO A 81 6.66 -10.46 -5.51
N SER A 82 7.22 -9.27 -5.24
CA SER A 82 6.54 -8.01 -5.49
C SER A 82 7.50 -6.88 -5.79
N PHE A 83 7.06 -5.90 -6.59
CA PHE A 83 7.76 -4.63 -6.78
C PHE A 83 6.78 -3.51 -7.10
N PHE A 84 7.28 -2.29 -7.04
CA PHE A 84 6.51 -1.07 -7.30
C PHE A 84 6.80 -0.55 -8.70
N VAL A 85 5.74 -0.18 -9.44
CA VAL A 85 5.82 0.55 -10.72
C VAL A 85 5.11 1.88 -10.55
N HIS A 86 5.83 2.97 -10.76
CA HIS A 86 5.26 4.31 -10.67
C HIS A 86 4.28 4.55 -11.83
N SER A 87 3.04 4.98 -11.55
CA SER A 87 2.00 5.08 -12.57
C SER A 87 2.35 6.00 -13.74
N THR A 88 3.12 7.06 -13.50
CA THR A 88 3.59 7.97 -14.56
C THR A 88 4.64 7.29 -15.43
N GLU A 89 5.65 6.65 -14.83
CA GLU A 89 6.71 5.97 -15.57
C GLU A 89 6.16 4.79 -16.37
N ALA A 90 5.12 4.12 -15.85
CA ALA A 90 4.39 3.08 -16.59
C ALA A 90 3.86 3.58 -17.94
N LEU A 91 3.40 4.84 -18.02
CA LEU A 91 2.91 5.43 -19.26
C LEU A 91 4.03 5.83 -20.23
N HIS A 92 5.30 5.78 -19.77
CA HIS A 92 6.48 6.15 -20.54
C HIS A 92 7.43 4.96 -20.81
N GLY A 93 6.93 3.72 -20.63
CA GLY A 93 7.66 2.50 -20.99
C GLY A 93 7.67 1.43 -19.91
N ASP A 94 7.65 1.79 -18.62
CA ASP A 94 7.75 0.82 -17.52
C ASP A 94 6.54 -0.14 -17.41
N ALA A 95 5.42 0.14 -18.12
CA ALA A 95 4.36 -0.85 -18.30
C ALA A 95 4.86 -2.17 -18.92
N GLY A 96 5.99 -2.15 -19.62
CA GLY A 96 6.66 -3.34 -20.13
C GLY A 96 7.22 -4.27 -19.06
N MET A 97 7.41 -3.77 -17.82
CA MET A 97 7.84 -4.60 -16.67
C MET A 97 6.75 -5.54 -16.17
N VAL A 98 5.50 -5.27 -16.49
CA VAL A 98 4.34 -6.04 -16.05
C VAL A 98 3.95 -7.04 -17.12
N THR A 99 3.73 -8.29 -16.74
CA THR A 99 3.40 -9.40 -17.64
C THR A 99 1.97 -9.91 -17.41
N GLU A 100 1.48 -10.77 -18.27
CA GLU A 100 0.17 -11.41 -18.15
C GLU A 100 0.06 -12.42 -16.99
N ASP A 101 1.20 -12.83 -16.44
CA ASP A 101 1.26 -13.71 -15.28
C ASP A 101 1.15 -12.95 -13.93
N ASP A 102 1.20 -11.62 -13.95
CA ASP A 102 1.20 -10.76 -12.78
C ASP A 102 -0.22 -10.36 -12.34
N VAL A 103 -0.33 -9.93 -11.08
CA VAL A 103 -1.52 -9.23 -10.54
C VAL A 103 -1.10 -7.82 -10.12
N VAL A 104 -1.88 -6.81 -10.47
CA VAL A 104 -1.56 -5.41 -10.14
C VAL A 104 -2.52 -4.87 -9.09
N ILE A 105 -2.00 -4.32 -8.00
CA ILE A 105 -2.78 -3.54 -7.02
C ILE A 105 -2.53 -2.05 -7.29
N ALA A 106 -3.58 -1.35 -7.76
CA ALA A 106 -3.55 0.06 -8.08
C ALA A 106 -4.20 0.91 -6.98
N ILE A 107 -3.47 1.90 -6.48
CA ILE A 107 -3.86 2.71 -5.32
C ILE A 107 -4.15 4.15 -5.72
N SER A 108 -5.37 4.60 -5.47
CA SER A 108 -5.77 6.01 -5.58
C SER A 108 -6.96 6.28 -4.66
N ASN A 109 -6.78 7.12 -3.64
CA ASN A 109 -7.85 7.42 -2.68
C ASN A 109 -9.12 7.95 -3.38
N SER A 110 -9.00 8.88 -4.32
CA SER A 110 -10.13 9.38 -5.11
C SER A 110 -10.61 8.41 -6.20
N GLY A 111 -9.74 7.48 -6.63
CA GLY A 111 -9.96 6.63 -7.79
C GLY A 111 -10.02 7.37 -9.13
N LYS A 112 -9.61 8.65 -9.17
CA LYS A 112 -9.71 9.56 -10.32
C LYS A 112 -8.35 10.08 -10.82
N THR A 113 -7.23 9.66 -10.20
CA THR A 113 -5.88 10.04 -10.64
C THR A 113 -5.65 9.58 -12.06
N ALA A 114 -5.46 10.52 -12.98
CA ALA A 114 -5.49 10.27 -14.42
C ALA A 114 -4.44 9.23 -14.86
N GLU A 115 -3.23 9.33 -14.32
CA GLU A 115 -2.10 8.43 -14.63
C GLU A 115 -2.39 7.00 -14.16
N VAL A 116 -2.95 6.85 -12.95
CA VAL A 116 -3.33 5.53 -12.41
C VAL A 116 -4.43 4.90 -13.25
N VAL A 117 -5.48 5.68 -13.55
CA VAL A 117 -6.61 5.20 -14.39
C VAL A 117 -6.13 4.83 -15.79
N ARG A 118 -5.26 5.66 -16.39
CA ARG A 118 -4.70 5.39 -17.72
C ARG A 118 -3.85 4.13 -17.74
N PHE A 119 -3.02 3.93 -16.71
CA PHE A 119 -2.24 2.71 -16.60
C PHE A 119 -3.14 1.47 -16.46
N VAL A 120 -4.18 1.53 -15.62
CA VAL A 120 -5.16 0.44 -15.49
C VAL A 120 -5.85 0.13 -16.83
N GLN A 121 -6.17 1.13 -17.66
CA GLN A 121 -6.70 0.88 -19.01
C GLN A 121 -5.72 0.10 -19.89
N VAL A 122 -4.41 0.39 -19.80
CA VAL A 122 -3.36 -0.36 -20.52
C VAL A 122 -3.31 -1.81 -20.01
N LEU A 123 -3.36 -2.02 -18.69
CA LEU A 123 -3.35 -3.37 -18.10
C LEU A 123 -4.58 -4.18 -18.54
N ASN A 124 -5.76 -3.57 -18.52
CA ASN A 124 -6.99 -4.21 -18.96
C ASN A 124 -6.96 -4.60 -20.46
N HIS A 125 -6.38 -3.74 -21.32
CA HIS A 125 -6.19 -4.06 -22.74
C HIS A 125 -5.28 -5.31 -22.93
N ARG A 126 -4.38 -5.55 -21.99
CA ARG A 126 -3.48 -6.72 -21.96
C ARG A 126 -4.03 -7.90 -21.16
N ASN A 127 -5.28 -7.83 -20.68
CA ASN A 127 -5.93 -8.82 -19.83
C ASN A 127 -5.18 -9.11 -18.51
N ILE A 128 -4.46 -8.14 -17.97
CA ILE A 128 -3.73 -8.27 -16.71
C ILE A 128 -4.70 -7.95 -15.55
N PRO A 129 -4.85 -8.86 -14.57
CA PRO A 129 -5.76 -8.65 -13.45
C PRO A 129 -5.39 -7.44 -12.61
N VAL A 130 -6.40 -6.61 -12.27
CA VAL A 130 -6.22 -5.40 -11.46
C VAL A 130 -7.10 -5.45 -10.22
N VAL A 131 -6.50 -5.12 -9.09
CA VAL A 131 -7.18 -4.86 -7.81
C VAL A 131 -7.08 -3.35 -7.54
N ALA A 132 -8.17 -2.71 -7.20
CA ALA A 132 -8.19 -1.30 -6.81
C ALA A 132 -8.21 -1.14 -5.29
N ILE A 133 -7.44 -0.18 -4.77
CA ILE A 133 -7.62 0.36 -3.42
C ILE A 133 -8.09 1.80 -3.56
N THR A 134 -9.33 2.09 -3.20
CA THR A 134 -9.95 3.41 -3.37
C THR A 134 -11.11 3.64 -2.40
N ARG A 135 -11.42 4.89 -2.09
CA ARG A 135 -12.60 5.27 -1.28
C ARG A 135 -13.91 5.20 -2.08
N ASP A 136 -13.84 5.48 -3.38
CA ASP A 136 -15.01 5.60 -4.26
C ASP A 136 -15.15 4.39 -5.17
N GLU A 137 -16.06 3.47 -4.82
CA GLU A 137 -16.38 2.26 -5.60
C GLU A 137 -17.03 2.58 -6.95
N SER A 138 -17.53 3.81 -7.15
CA SER A 138 -18.06 4.27 -8.43
C SER A 138 -17.01 4.91 -9.34
N SER A 139 -15.79 5.08 -8.85
CA SER A 139 -14.68 5.75 -9.54
C SER A 139 -14.22 5.02 -10.81
N PRO A 140 -13.56 5.72 -11.73
CA PRO A 140 -12.95 5.09 -12.91
C PRO A 140 -11.97 3.96 -12.55
N LEU A 141 -11.20 4.12 -11.47
CA LEU A 141 -10.27 3.07 -11.00
C LEU A 141 -11.03 1.81 -10.57
N ALA A 142 -12.05 1.96 -9.73
CA ALA A 142 -12.84 0.82 -9.26
C ALA A 142 -13.55 0.09 -10.41
N LYS A 143 -14.10 0.84 -11.37
CA LYS A 143 -14.73 0.27 -12.57
C LYS A 143 -13.77 -0.47 -13.49
N GLY A 144 -12.48 -0.12 -13.44
CA GLY A 144 -11.43 -0.78 -14.21
C GLY A 144 -10.80 -1.96 -13.50
N ALA A 145 -11.18 -2.26 -12.26
CA ALA A 145 -10.61 -3.32 -11.45
C ALA A 145 -11.54 -4.54 -11.37
N GLN A 146 -10.96 -5.71 -11.20
CA GLN A 146 -11.65 -6.98 -10.96
C GLN A 146 -12.17 -7.06 -9.53
N ILE A 147 -11.37 -6.56 -8.58
CA ILE A 147 -11.68 -6.51 -7.15
C ILE A 147 -11.41 -5.09 -6.67
N THR A 148 -12.31 -4.55 -5.84
CA THR A 148 -12.10 -3.26 -5.20
C THR A 148 -12.05 -3.43 -3.70
N ILE A 149 -10.94 -3.01 -3.10
CA ILE A 149 -10.80 -2.86 -1.65
C ILE A 149 -11.22 -1.43 -1.32
N LYS A 150 -12.40 -1.28 -0.75
CA LYS A 150 -12.92 0.02 -0.33
C LYS A 150 -12.16 0.55 0.87
N LEU A 151 -11.66 1.79 0.79
CA LEU A 151 -11.15 2.50 1.96
C LEU A 151 -12.31 3.09 2.76
N ALA A 152 -12.50 2.58 3.97
CA ALA A 152 -13.60 2.93 4.87
C ALA A 152 -13.26 4.17 5.73
N MET A 153 -12.84 5.25 5.09
CA MET A 153 -12.51 6.52 5.74
C MET A 153 -13.62 7.56 5.56
N GLU A 154 -13.82 8.42 6.55
CA GLU A 154 -14.73 9.55 6.48
C GLU A 154 -13.99 10.85 6.17
N THR A 155 -12.90 11.11 6.90
CA THR A 155 -12.08 12.32 6.77
C THR A 155 -10.60 11.94 6.82
N GLU A 156 -9.75 12.84 6.33
CA GLU A 156 -8.34 12.79 6.65
C GLU A 156 -8.13 13.26 8.10
N ALA A 157 -6.98 12.92 8.69
CA ALA A 157 -6.72 13.22 10.10
C ALA A 157 -6.08 14.59 10.33
N ASP A 158 -5.64 15.27 9.26
CA ASP A 158 -5.10 16.62 9.39
C ASP A 158 -6.20 17.66 9.62
N PRO A 159 -5.88 18.81 10.29
CA PRO A 159 -6.89 19.81 10.64
C PRO A 159 -7.64 20.44 9.48
N LEU A 160 -7.10 20.36 8.26
CA LEU A 160 -7.71 20.92 7.05
C LEU A 160 -8.46 19.86 6.23
N ASN A 161 -8.39 18.60 6.62
CA ASN A 161 -8.95 17.46 5.87
C ASN A 161 -8.45 17.41 4.40
N LEU A 162 -7.16 17.69 4.19
CA LEU A 162 -6.54 17.78 2.86
C LEU A 162 -5.35 16.83 2.68
N ALA A 163 -4.49 16.74 3.69
CA ALA A 163 -3.30 15.92 3.59
C ALA A 163 -3.64 14.42 3.72
N PRO A 164 -3.17 13.55 2.80
CA PRO A 164 -3.37 12.10 2.95
C PRO A 164 -2.70 11.58 4.23
N THR A 165 -3.51 11.26 5.21
CA THR A 165 -3.15 10.77 6.55
C THR A 165 -3.93 9.49 6.85
N ALA A 166 -5.19 9.59 7.29
CA ALA A 166 -6.04 8.44 7.56
C ALA A 166 -6.20 7.50 6.34
N SER A 167 -6.28 8.06 5.13
CA SER A 167 -6.32 7.28 3.90
C SER A 167 -5.04 6.46 3.68
N THR A 168 -3.87 7.05 3.95
CA THR A 168 -2.58 6.36 3.77
C THR A 168 -2.32 5.34 4.86
N THR A 169 -2.70 5.63 6.11
CA THR A 169 -2.62 4.70 7.24
C THR A 169 -3.51 3.48 7.02
N ALA A 170 -4.76 3.68 6.57
CA ALA A 170 -5.66 2.58 6.24
C ALA A 170 -5.15 1.74 5.06
N THR A 171 -4.62 2.38 4.02
CA THR A 171 -4.03 1.66 2.87
C THR A 171 -2.86 0.79 3.30
N LEU A 172 -1.98 1.32 4.14
CA LEU A 172 -0.83 0.60 4.68
C LEU A 172 -1.27 -0.61 5.50
N ALA A 173 -2.23 -0.43 6.41
CA ALA A 173 -2.77 -1.50 7.25
C ALA A 173 -3.46 -2.61 6.43
N VAL A 174 -4.14 -2.25 5.34
CA VAL A 174 -4.69 -3.22 4.36
C VAL A 174 -3.57 -4.06 3.75
N GLY A 175 -2.47 -3.43 3.35
CA GLY A 175 -1.30 -4.14 2.82
C GLY A 175 -0.69 -5.11 3.82
N ASP A 176 -0.49 -4.67 5.06
CA ASP A 176 0.08 -5.49 6.13
C ASP A 176 -0.84 -6.67 6.50
N ALA A 177 -2.16 -6.44 6.55
CA ALA A 177 -3.14 -7.51 6.78
C ALA A 177 -3.15 -8.55 5.65
N LEU A 178 -3.04 -8.10 4.39
CA LEU A 178 -2.95 -8.99 3.24
C LEU A 178 -1.64 -9.79 3.25
N ALA A 179 -0.50 -9.16 3.58
CA ALA A 179 0.77 -9.85 3.73
C ALA A 179 0.71 -10.94 4.81
N ALA A 180 0.11 -10.63 5.98
CA ALA A 180 -0.09 -11.61 7.06
C ALA A 180 -0.95 -12.79 6.61
N ALA A 181 -2.00 -12.54 5.83
CA ALA A 181 -2.85 -13.60 5.29
C ALA A 181 -2.09 -14.50 4.30
N LEU A 182 -1.29 -13.91 3.40
CA LEU A 182 -0.47 -14.65 2.44
C LEU A 182 0.64 -15.46 3.12
N MET A 183 1.33 -14.89 4.12
CA MET A 183 2.30 -15.62 4.96
C MET A 183 1.68 -16.84 5.62
N THR A 184 0.48 -16.66 6.20
CA THR A 184 -0.24 -17.76 6.85
C THR A 184 -0.62 -18.84 5.84
N HIS A 185 -1.10 -18.46 4.66
CA HIS A 185 -1.49 -19.40 3.61
C HIS A 185 -0.29 -20.19 3.06
N SER A 186 0.84 -19.51 2.82
CA SER A 186 2.05 -20.15 2.27
C SER A 186 2.85 -20.96 3.30
N GLY A 187 2.55 -20.81 4.59
CA GLY A 187 3.35 -21.41 5.66
C GLY A 187 4.74 -20.77 5.81
N PHE A 188 4.89 -19.48 5.43
CA PHE A 188 6.14 -18.73 5.51
C PHE A 188 6.72 -18.75 6.93
N THR A 189 7.98 -19.16 7.06
CA THR A 189 8.64 -19.43 8.34
C THR A 189 9.59 -18.31 8.77
N LYS A 190 10.13 -18.42 10.00
CA LYS A 190 11.19 -17.53 10.48
C LYS A 190 12.48 -17.70 9.68
N ASP A 191 12.79 -18.92 9.26
CA ASP A 191 13.99 -19.22 8.48
C ASP A 191 13.88 -18.60 7.08
N ASP A 192 12.69 -18.65 6.45
CA ASP A 192 12.43 -17.95 5.19
C ASP A 192 12.63 -16.42 5.36
N PHE A 193 12.13 -15.86 6.47
CA PHE A 193 12.30 -14.45 6.77
C PHE A 193 13.78 -14.08 6.97
N ALA A 194 14.55 -14.91 7.68
CA ALA A 194 15.96 -14.70 7.89
C ALA A 194 16.77 -14.68 6.59
N LEU A 195 16.45 -15.58 5.64
CA LEU A 195 17.06 -15.59 4.31
C LEU A 195 16.81 -14.32 3.50
N HIS A 196 15.68 -13.65 3.71
CA HIS A 196 15.37 -12.37 3.05
C HIS A 196 16.02 -11.16 3.76
N HIS A 197 16.60 -11.32 4.97
CA HIS A 197 17.10 -10.23 5.81
C HIS A 197 18.54 -10.44 6.30
N VAL A 198 19.38 -11.12 5.54
CA VAL A 198 20.76 -11.53 5.92
C VAL A 198 21.65 -10.38 6.42
N GLY A 199 21.46 -9.16 5.95
CA GLY A 199 22.31 -8.00 6.27
C GLY A 199 21.82 -7.11 7.43
N GLY A 200 20.71 -7.44 8.10
CA GLY A 200 20.07 -6.57 9.10
C GLY A 200 20.08 -7.14 10.51
N SER A 201 19.80 -6.30 11.51
CA SER A 201 19.63 -6.73 12.91
C SER A 201 18.57 -7.83 13.09
N LEU A 202 17.55 -7.87 12.23
CA LEU A 202 16.53 -8.91 12.23
C LEU A 202 17.10 -10.26 11.76
N GLY A 203 17.94 -10.27 10.72
CA GLY A 203 18.64 -11.47 10.27
C GLY A 203 19.61 -12.02 11.33
N GLN A 204 20.38 -11.12 11.96
CA GLN A 204 21.27 -11.50 13.06
C GLN A 204 20.51 -12.09 14.27
N ALA A 205 19.34 -11.52 14.61
CA ALA A 205 18.50 -12.04 15.70
C ALA A 205 17.86 -13.41 15.39
N LEU A 206 17.90 -13.85 14.13
CA LEU A 206 17.34 -15.11 13.64
C LEU A 206 18.43 -16.09 13.17
N ASP A 207 19.71 -15.84 13.53
CA ASP A 207 20.88 -16.65 13.16
C ASP A 207 20.98 -16.88 11.63
N ALA A 208 20.62 -15.84 10.84
CA ALA A 208 20.63 -15.90 9.38
C ALA A 208 21.99 -16.32 8.79
N ASP A 209 23.10 -16.03 9.49
CA ASP A 209 24.44 -16.42 9.13
C ASP A 209 24.63 -17.96 9.13
N ASP A 210 23.85 -18.70 9.91
CA ASP A 210 23.90 -20.16 9.93
C ASP A 210 23.13 -20.79 8.74
N LEU A 211 22.20 -20.03 8.13
CA LEU A 211 21.41 -20.47 6.97
C LEU A 211 22.11 -20.24 5.63
N VAL A 212 23.14 -19.38 5.60
CA VAL A 212 23.87 -19.04 4.36
C VAL A 212 25.27 -19.69 4.41
N PRO A 213 25.55 -20.75 3.61
CA PRO A 213 26.88 -21.39 3.57
C PRO A 213 27.98 -20.38 3.21
N GLY A 214 29.01 -20.26 4.04
CA GLY A 214 30.18 -19.41 3.78
C GLY A 214 30.08 -17.97 4.33
N SER A 215 29.07 -17.64 5.10
CA SER A 215 28.91 -16.31 5.72
C SER A 215 29.85 -16.06 6.92
N LYS A 216 30.48 -17.10 7.47
CA LYS A 216 31.49 -16.99 8.53
C LYS A 216 32.88 -16.86 7.87
N ALA A 217 33.31 -15.62 7.62
CA ALA A 217 34.68 -15.27 7.24
C ALA A 217 35.32 -14.40 8.32
#